data_cab8d9c14acd57989e16324f1ae74c4a
#
_entry.id   cab8d9c14acd57989e16324f1ae74c4a
#
_cell.length_a   1.000
_cell.length_b   1.000
_cell.length_c   1.000
_cell.angle_alpha   90.00
_cell.angle_beta   90.00
_cell.angle_gamma   90.00
#
_symmetry.space_group_name_H-M   'P 1'
#
loop_
_entity.id
_entity.type
_entity.pdbx_description
1 polymer ?
#
loop_
_entity_poly.entity_id
_entity_poly.type
_entity_poly.pdbx_seq_one_letter_code
_entity_poly.pdbx_strand_id
1 'polypeptide(L)'
;PYLYYTTVKGLPLVKDKAILISTAHDEPPIYLKTFDTLFQMPKALFYLTVEEKKFVERKFRNERIINNDGYGGSGVEVPDTIDSQFCKNKYGIDNYMVYAGRIDEAKGCKELFDYFLRYKKENQNDLKLVMMGKPVIPIPKSDDIVSLGFVSDQEKFDVMSGAKFLIMPSPFESLSIVVLEAMTLSVPVVVNGRCDVLKGHCVRSNGGLYYKSYYEFEGCVNYM
;
A
#
# COMPACT_ATOMS: atom_id res chain seq x y z
N PRO A 1 -7.90 14.00 0.20
CA PRO A 1 -6.44 14.06 0.45
C PRO A 1 -5.97 15.48 0.74
N TYR A 2 -5.15 15.66 1.78
CA TYR A 2 -4.67 16.98 2.22
C TYR A 2 -3.78 17.71 1.18
N LEU A 3 -3.03 16.94 0.39
CA LEU A 3 -2.01 17.44 -0.54
C LEU A 3 -2.58 18.03 -1.84
N TYR A 4 -3.85 17.77 -2.14
CA TYR A 4 -4.41 18.19 -3.42
C TYR A 4 -4.69 19.70 -3.46
N TYR A 5 -4.40 20.31 -4.61
CA TYR A 5 -4.66 21.72 -4.87
C TYR A 5 -6.11 22.13 -4.52
N THR A 6 -7.08 21.30 -4.90
CA THR A 6 -8.51 21.51 -4.59
C THR A 6 -8.79 21.55 -3.09
N THR A 7 -8.11 20.74 -2.29
CA THR A 7 -8.21 20.77 -0.82
C THR A 7 -7.58 22.04 -0.27
N VAL A 8 -6.36 22.35 -0.70
CA VAL A 8 -5.60 23.52 -0.20
C VAL A 8 -6.34 24.84 -0.50
N LYS A 9 -6.94 24.96 -1.67
CA LYS A 9 -7.67 26.17 -2.09
C LYS A 9 -9.15 26.18 -1.73
N GLY A 10 -9.79 25.02 -1.71
CA GLY A 10 -11.23 24.94 -1.45
C GLY A 10 -11.60 24.90 0.03
N LEU A 11 -10.79 24.24 0.87
CA LEU A 11 -11.09 24.08 2.28
C LEU A 11 -11.28 25.43 3.01
N PRO A 12 -10.47 26.48 2.78
CA PRO A 12 -10.68 27.79 3.42
C PRO A 12 -12.05 28.41 3.16
N LEU A 13 -12.67 28.09 1.99
CA LEU A 13 -13.97 28.65 1.60
C LEU A 13 -15.15 27.95 2.29
N VAL A 14 -14.96 26.74 2.80
CA VAL A 14 -16.02 25.89 3.37
C VAL A 14 -15.66 25.31 4.74
N LYS A 15 -14.65 25.86 5.41
CA LYS A 15 -14.05 25.34 6.65
C LYS A 15 -15.06 24.97 7.74
N ASP A 16 -16.13 25.78 7.89
CA ASP A 16 -17.13 25.62 8.94
C ASP A 16 -18.15 24.50 8.64
N LYS A 17 -18.14 23.95 7.44
CA LYS A 17 -19.01 22.85 6.96
C LYS A 17 -18.23 21.60 6.56
N ALA A 18 -16.89 21.72 6.42
CA ALA A 18 -16.06 20.69 5.85
C ALA A 18 -15.71 19.60 6.88
N ILE A 19 -15.80 18.36 6.45
CA ILE A 19 -15.13 17.21 7.05
C ILE A 19 -13.99 16.85 6.11
N LEU A 20 -12.75 16.82 6.61
CA LEU A 20 -11.58 16.47 5.80
C LEU A 20 -11.20 15.00 6.01
N ILE A 21 -11.28 14.21 4.94
CA ILE A 21 -10.63 12.90 4.88
C ILE A 21 -9.19 13.16 4.42
N SER A 22 -8.25 13.13 5.35
CA SER A 22 -6.91 13.66 5.14
C SER A 22 -6.04 12.79 4.23
N THR A 23 -6.13 11.48 4.34
CA THR A 23 -5.20 10.52 3.72
C THR A 23 -3.74 10.88 4.00
N ALA A 24 -3.48 11.29 5.24
CA ALA A 24 -2.18 11.77 5.66
C ALA A 24 -1.25 10.61 6.04
N HIS A 25 0.02 10.78 5.75
CA HIS A 25 1.09 9.88 6.18
C HIS A 25 2.37 10.68 6.43
N ASP A 26 3.32 10.08 7.12
CA ASP A 26 4.57 10.72 7.52
C ASP A 26 5.52 10.85 6.32
N GLU A 27 5.26 11.84 5.48
CA GLU A 27 6.04 12.16 4.28
C GLU A 27 6.52 13.62 4.31
N PRO A 28 7.61 13.96 3.60
CA PRO A 28 8.19 15.30 3.65
C PRO A 28 7.22 16.47 3.42
N PRO A 29 6.27 16.43 2.46
CA PRO A 29 5.37 17.56 2.22
C PRO A 29 4.52 17.97 3.41
N ILE A 30 4.11 17.02 4.28
CA ILE A 30 3.21 17.31 5.41
C ILE A 30 3.85 18.25 6.45
N TYR A 31 5.18 18.40 6.42
CA TYR A 31 5.93 19.28 7.31
C TYR A 31 6.02 20.74 6.82
N LEU A 32 5.45 21.06 5.67
CA LEU A 32 5.35 22.42 5.19
C LEU A 32 4.36 23.24 6.06
N LYS A 33 4.72 24.44 6.46
CA LYS A 33 3.91 25.33 7.33
C LYS A 33 2.48 25.56 6.85
N THR A 34 2.24 25.48 5.54
CA THR A 34 0.89 25.63 4.98
C THR A 34 -0.08 24.58 5.52
N PHE A 35 0.42 23.38 5.84
CA PHE A 35 -0.43 22.29 6.37
C PHE A 35 -0.73 22.46 7.86
N ASP A 36 0.12 23.13 8.64
CA ASP A 36 -0.19 23.48 10.02
C ASP A 36 -1.49 24.30 10.10
N THR A 37 -1.66 25.26 9.18
CA THR A 37 -2.88 26.04 9.08
C THR A 37 -4.03 25.23 8.47
N LEU A 38 -3.77 24.45 7.43
CA LEU A 38 -4.80 23.67 6.72
C LEU A 38 -5.52 22.69 7.67
N PHE A 39 -4.78 21.97 8.49
CA PHE A 39 -5.34 20.98 9.43
C PHE A 39 -6.08 21.63 10.62
N GLN A 40 -5.99 22.95 10.81
CA GLN A 40 -6.77 23.69 11.80
C GLN A 40 -8.13 24.17 11.27
N MET A 41 -8.37 24.10 9.95
CA MET A 41 -9.53 24.72 9.32
C MET A 41 -10.81 23.88 9.37
N PRO A 42 -10.81 22.55 9.10
CA PRO A 42 -12.03 21.79 8.94
C PRO A 42 -12.81 21.72 10.25
N LYS A 43 -14.13 21.56 10.14
CA LYS A 43 -15.00 21.34 11.30
C LYS A 43 -14.68 20.00 11.99
N ALA A 44 -14.32 18.98 11.20
CA ALA A 44 -13.94 17.66 11.68
C ALA A 44 -12.93 17.00 10.75
N LEU A 45 -12.19 16.02 11.29
CA LEU A 45 -11.32 15.13 10.54
C LEU A 45 -11.87 13.71 10.56
N PHE A 46 -11.72 13.00 9.45
CA PHE A 46 -11.99 11.59 9.35
C PHE A 46 -10.77 10.87 8.79
N TYR A 47 -10.32 9.84 9.48
CA TYR A 47 -9.11 9.09 9.17
C TYR A 47 -9.44 7.71 8.59
N LEU A 48 -8.58 7.22 7.70
CA LEU A 48 -8.74 5.90 7.11
C LEU A 48 -8.17 4.79 8.01
N THR A 49 -7.20 5.13 8.87
CA THR A 49 -6.57 4.17 9.78
C THR A 49 -6.28 4.81 11.14
N VAL A 50 -6.13 3.95 12.15
CA VAL A 50 -5.76 4.40 13.50
C VAL A 50 -4.33 4.97 13.54
N GLU A 51 -3.45 4.50 12.67
CA GLU A 51 -2.08 5.01 12.51
C GLU A 51 -2.08 6.42 11.94
N GLU A 52 -2.89 6.67 10.90
CA GLU A 52 -3.09 8.01 10.35
C GLU A 52 -3.61 8.96 11.43
N LYS A 53 -4.64 8.56 12.17
CA LYS A 53 -5.20 9.34 13.28
C LYS A 53 -4.11 9.71 14.28
N LYS A 54 -3.40 8.74 14.83
CA LYS A 54 -2.33 8.97 15.81
C LYS A 54 -1.22 9.88 15.29
N PHE A 55 -0.87 9.74 14.00
CA PHE A 55 0.14 10.60 13.37
C PHE A 55 -0.32 12.05 13.30
N VAL A 56 -1.54 12.29 12.79
CA VAL A 56 -2.09 13.65 12.61
C VAL A 56 -2.32 14.33 13.97
N GLU A 57 -2.87 13.64 14.95
CA GLU A 57 -3.06 14.17 16.31
C GLU A 57 -1.73 14.58 16.96
N ARG A 58 -0.71 13.74 16.84
CA ARG A 58 0.62 14.02 17.36
C ARG A 58 1.29 15.22 16.68
N LYS A 59 1.14 15.32 15.34
CA LYS A 59 1.78 16.37 14.56
C LYS A 59 1.10 17.72 14.73
N PHE A 60 -0.21 17.78 14.66
CA PHE A 60 -0.94 19.05 14.59
C PHE A 60 -1.54 19.49 15.94
N ARG A 61 -1.65 18.60 16.94
CA ARG A 61 -2.05 18.87 18.34
C ARG A 61 -3.27 19.80 18.46
N ASN A 62 -4.31 19.55 17.70
CA ASN A 62 -5.47 20.40 17.63
C ASN A 62 -6.61 19.83 18.50
N GLU A 63 -6.82 20.39 19.70
CA GLU A 63 -7.88 19.95 20.62
C GLU A 63 -9.29 20.06 20.04
N ARG A 64 -9.56 21.07 19.20
CA ARG A 64 -10.85 21.21 18.53
C ARG A 64 -11.12 20.03 17.58
N ILE A 65 -10.10 19.56 16.88
CA ILE A 65 -10.19 18.47 15.94
C ILE A 65 -10.26 17.12 16.65
N ILE A 66 -9.49 16.95 17.73
CA ILE A 66 -9.51 15.71 18.54
C ILE A 66 -10.91 15.43 19.07
N ASN A 67 -11.68 16.46 19.43
CA ASN A 67 -13.05 16.33 19.92
C ASN A 67 -14.11 16.11 18.82
N ASN A 68 -13.75 16.30 17.55
CA ASN A 68 -14.65 16.20 16.40
C ASN A 68 -14.04 15.33 15.29
N ASP A 69 -13.46 14.20 15.64
CA ASP A 69 -12.86 13.29 14.69
C ASP A 69 -13.46 11.88 14.75
N GLY A 70 -13.18 11.11 13.71
CA GLY A 70 -13.52 9.71 13.62
C GLY A 70 -12.54 8.95 12.74
N TYR A 71 -12.53 7.65 12.83
CA TYR A 71 -11.81 6.83 11.87
C TYR A 71 -12.65 5.64 11.42
N GLY A 72 -12.45 5.22 10.21
CA GLY A 72 -13.05 4.05 9.62
C GLY A 72 -12.40 3.76 8.28
N GLY A 73 -12.18 2.51 7.99
CA GLY A 73 -11.56 2.09 6.74
C GLY A 73 -12.42 2.35 5.50
N SER A 74 -11.96 1.84 4.37
CA SER A 74 -12.75 1.71 3.15
C SER A 74 -13.16 0.24 2.99
N GLY A 75 -14.35 0.01 2.46
CA GLY A 75 -14.75 -1.32 1.99
C GLY A 75 -13.92 -1.75 0.79
N VAL A 76 -13.80 -3.06 0.62
CA VAL A 76 -13.21 -3.69 -0.56
C VAL A 76 -14.30 -4.48 -1.26
N GLU A 77 -14.51 -4.18 -2.54
CA GLU A 77 -15.39 -4.96 -3.40
C GLU A 77 -14.56 -6.00 -4.15
N VAL A 78 -14.96 -7.26 -4.03
CA VAL A 78 -14.31 -8.40 -4.67
C VAL A 78 -15.28 -8.96 -5.71
N PRO A 79 -14.83 -9.35 -6.91
CA PRO A 79 -15.67 -10.01 -7.91
C PRO A 79 -16.34 -11.29 -7.36
N ASP A 80 -17.56 -11.58 -7.82
CA ASP A 80 -18.31 -12.76 -7.40
C ASP A 80 -17.62 -14.09 -7.77
N THR A 81 -16.80 -14.07 -8.81
CA THR A 81 -16.04 -15.23 -9.28
C THR A 81 -14.57 -14.91 -9.38
N ILE A 82 -13.72 -15.80 -8.88
CA ILE A 82 -12.26 -15.65 -8.89
C ILE A 82 -11.62 -16.95 -9.33
N ASP A 83 -10.69 -16.85 -10.28
CA ASP A 83 -9.91 -18.01 -10.77
C ASP A 83 -8.46 -17.96 -10.27
N SER A 84 -8.17 -18.68 -9.20
CA SER A 84 -6.81 -18.78 -8.63
C SER A 84 -5.81 -19.51 -9.55
N GLN A 85 -6.28 -20.20 -10.58
CA GLN A 85 -5.43 -20.87 -11.58
C GLN A 85 -5.16 -19.97 -12.81
N PHE A 86 -5.74 -18.79 -12.85
CA PHE A 86 -5.65 -17.89 -14.00
C PHE A 86 -4.20 -17.58 -14.42
N CYS A 87 -3.33 -17.22 -13.47
CA CYS A 87 -1.94 -16.89 -13.75
C CYS A 87 -1.18 -18.08 -14.33
N LYS A 88 -1.40 -19.27 -13.77
CA LYS A 88 -0.85 -20.53 -14.29
C LYS A 88 -1.36 -20.85 -15.68
N ASN A 89 -2.67 -20.78 -15.89
CA ASN A 89 -3.30 -21.13 -17.16
C ASN A 89 -2.93 -20.15 -18.29
N LYS A 90 -2.90 -18.84 -17.99
CA LYS A 90 -2.68 -17.80 -19.01
C LYS A 90 -1.20 -17.50 -19.24
N TYR A 91 -0.39 -17.47 -18.18
CA TYR A 91 1.00 -17.02 -18.24
C TYR A 91 2.02 -18.11 -17.94
N GLY A 92 1.58 -19.33 -17.54
CA GLY A 92 2.47 -20.42 -17.18
C GLY A 92 3.22 -20.21 -15.87
N ILE A 93 2.73 -19.33 -14.98
CA ILE A 93 3.38 -18.95 -13.72
C ILE A 93 2.57 -19.50 -12.55
N ASP A 94 3.16 -20.36 -11.75
CA ASP A 94 2.51 -21.07 -10.65
C ASP A 94 3.08 -20.66 -9.28
N ASN A 95 4.38 -20.37 -9.20
CA ASN A 95 5.08 -20.02 -7.98
C ASN A 95 5.50 -18.54 -8.01
N TYR A 96 4.71 -17.65 -7.39
CA TYR A 96 4.99 -16.22 -7.47
C TYR A 96 4.49 -15.42 -6.26
N MET A 97 5.19 -14.33 -6.00
CA MET A 97 4.68 -13.20 -5.24
C MET A 97 4.17 -12.13 -6.20
N VAL A 98 3.15 -11.38 -5.79
CA VAL A 98 2.51 -10.37 -6.64
C VAL A 98 2.64 -8.96 -6.06
N TYR A 99 2.89 -8.00 -6.93
CA TYR A 99 2.76 -6.57 -6.66
C TYR A 99 1.63 -5.99 -7.50
N ALA A 100 0.78 -5.16 -6.91
CA ALA A 100 -0.26 -4.44 -7.64
C ALA A 100 -0.24 -2.95 -7.27
N GLY A 101 -0.05 -2.10 -8.28
CA GLY A 101 0.01 -0.65 -8.11
C GLY A 101 0.90 0.02 -9.15
N ARG A 102 1.00 1.35 -9.08
CA ARG A 102 1.92 2.09 -9.91
C ARG A 102 3.37 1.70 -9.59
N ILE A 103 4.12 1.32 -10.63
CA ILE A 103 5.50 0.86 -10.48
C ILE A 103 6.42 2.09 -10.54
N ASP A 104 6.71 2.67 -9.37
CA ASP A 104 7.54 3.86 -9.25
C ASP A 104 8.44 3.82 -8.00
N GLU A 105 9.36 4.78 -7.92
CA GLU A 105 10.30 4.89 -6.82
C GLU A 105 9.61 5.26 -5.49
N ALA A 106 8.60 6.13 -5.53
CA ALA A 106 7.85 6.55 -4.35
C ALA A 106 7.05 5.40 -3.72
N LYS A 107 6.72 4.37 -4.53
CA LYS A 107 6.09 3.13 -4.06
C LYS A 107 7.10 2.06 -3.62
N GLY A 108 8.40 2.38 -3.57
CA GLY A 108 9.44 1.46 -3.12
C GLY A 108 9.82 0.37 -4.13
N CYS A 109 9.36 0.48 -5.39
CA CYS A 109 9.60 -0.57 -6.38
C CYS A 109 11.08 -0.75 -6.72
N LYS A 110 11.90 0.32 -6.67
CA LYS A 110 13.33 0.20 -6.89
C LYS A 110 14.01 -0.67 -5.83
N GLU A 111 13.73 -0.42 -4.54
CA GLU A 111 14.24 -1.25 -3.44
C GLU A 111 13.74 -2.70 -3.56
N LEU A 112 12.48 -2.90 -3.94
CA LEU A 112 11.93 -4.24 -4.19
C LEU A 112 12.72 -4.99 -5.27
N PHE A 113 13.03 -4.33 -6.39
CA PHE A 113 13.82 -4.95 -7.46
C PHE A 113 15.22 -5.33 -6.97
N ASP A 114 15.90 -4.43 -6.25
CA ASP A 114 17.25 -4.70 -5.72
C ASP A 114 17.22 -5.88 -4.74
N TYR A 115 16.23 -5.93 -3.84
CA TYR A 115 16.05 -7.02 -2.88
C TYR A 115 15.71 -8.35 -3.56
N PHE A 116 14.78 -8.33 -4.51
CA PHE A 116 14.36 -9.54 -5.21
C PHE A 116 15.48 -10.14 -6.07
N LEU A 117 16.19 -9.32 -6.84
CA LEU A 117 17.33 -9.79 -7.65
C LEU A 117 18.45 -10.34 -6.78
N ARG A 118 18.73 -9.70 -5.65
CA ARG A 118 19.69 -10.22 -4.68
C ARG A 118 19.21 -11.54 -4.08
N TYR A 119 17.95 -11.64 -3.69
CA TYR A 119 17.34 -12.86 -3.19
C TYR A 119 17.46 -14.03 -4.17
N LYS A 120 17.15 -13.80 -5.43
CA LYS A 120 17.29 -14.82 -6.50
C LYS A 120 18.74 -15.26 -6.73
N LYS A 121 19.71 -14.37 -6.55
CA LYS A 121 21.13 -14.70 -6.66
C LYS A 121 21.62 -15.56 -5.49
N GLU A 122 21.10 -15.28 -4.29
CA GLU A 122 21.52 -15.96 -3.05
C GLU A 122 20.72 -17.26 -2.79
N ASN A 123 19.50 -17.35 -3.33
CA ASN A 123 18.56 -18.46 -3.11
C ASN A 123 18.12 -19.08 -4.44
N GLN A 124 18.54 -20.31 -4.71
CA GLN A 124 18.14 -21.03 -5.92
C GLN A 124 16.71 -21.58 -5.77
N ASN A 125 15.72 -20.89 -6.33
CA ASN A 125 14.32 -21.29 -6.36
C ASN A 125 13.64 -20.78 -7.65
N ASP A 126 12.41 -21.20 -7.88
CA ASP A 126 11.59 -20.85 -9.05
C ASP A 126 10.59 -19.71 -8.77
N LEU A 127 10.64 -19.05 -7.59
CA LEU A 127 9.75 -17.95 -7.24
C LEU A 127 9.89 -16.81 -8.26
N LYS A 128 8.75 -16.34 -8.77
CA LYS A 128 8.66 -15.18 -9.66
C LYS A 128 8.12 -13.95 -8.91
N LEU A 129 8.48 -12.76 -9.41
CA LEU A 129 7.84 -11.50 -9.03
C LEU A 129 6.93 -11.06 -10.17
N VAL A 130 5.62 -11.13 -9.96
CA VAL A 130 4.61 -10.66 -10.92
C VAL A 130 4.20 -9.25 -10.57
N MET A 131 4.35 -8.33 -11.53
CA MET A 131 4.10 -6.90 -11.38
C MET A 131 2.86 -6.48 -12.18
N MET A 132 1.83 -5.98 -11.51
CA MET A 132 0.63 -5.42 -12.13
C MET A 132 0.58 -3.92 -11.91
N GLY A 133 0.48 -3.15 -13.00
CA GLY A 133 0.33 -1.71 -12.98
C GLY A 133 1.18 -0.98 -14.01
N LYS A 134 0.99 0.34 -14.08
CA LYS A 134 1.71 1.19 -15.04
C LYS A 134 3.16 1.41 -14.56
N PRO A 135 4.17 1.06 -15.36
CA PRO A 135 5.56 1.35 -15.03
C PRO A 135 5.87 2.84 -15.28
N VAL A 136 6.46 3.48 -14.27
CA VAL A 136 7.00 4.85 -14.33
C VAL A 136 8.53 4.81 -14.27
N ILE A 137 9.08 3.75 -13.66
CA ILE A 137 10.51 3.46 -13.67
C ILE A 137 10.78 2.21 -14.52
N PRO A 138 12.02 2.04 -15.04
CA PRO A 138 12.39 0.83 -15.73
C PRO A 138 12.27 -0.40 -14.83
N ILE A 139 11.68 -1.47 -15.37
CA ILE A 139 11.67 -2.78 -14.73
C ILE A 139 12.94 -3.52 -15.15
N PRO A 140 13.72 -4.09 -14.21
CA PRO A 140 14.93 -4.85 -14.55
C PRO A 140 14.63 -6.02 -15.50
N LYS A 141 15.48 -6.24 -16.47
CA LYS A 141 15.42 -7.43 -17.35
C LYS A 141 15.84 -8.65 -16.56
N SER A 142 14.91 -9.52 -16.27
CA SER A 142 15.12 -10.81 -15.58
C SER A 142 13.98 -11.75 -15.95
N ASP A 143 14.29 -13.01 -16.14
CA ASP A 143 13.27 -14.05 -16.37
C ASP A 143 12.41 -14.30 -15.13
N ASP A 144 12.84 -13.84 -13.96
CA ASP A 144 12.12 -13.98 -12.70
C ASP A 144 11.22 -12.78 -12.38
N ILE A 145 11.26 -11.69 -13.16
CA ILE A 145 10.37 -10.53 -12.98
C ILE A 145 9.46 -10.42 -14.20
N VAL A 146 8.16 -10.63 -13.98
CA VAL A 146 7.15 -10.62 -15.04
C VAL A 146 6.24 -9.42 -14.86
N SER A 147 6.20 -8.53 -15.84
CA SER A 147 5.30 -7.38 -15.86
C SER A 147 4.08 -7.67 -16.73
N LEU A 148 2.90 -7.65 -16.14
CA LEU A 148 1.63 -7.80 -16.84
C LEU A 148 1.08 -6.45 -17.35
N GLY A 149 1.72 -5.33 -16.98
CA GLY A 149 1.21 -4.00 -17.29
C GLY A 149 -0.06 -3.67 -16.52
N PHE A 150 -0.88 -2.79 -17.10
CA PHE A 150 -2.18 -2.45 -16.53
C PHE A 150 -3.20 -3.54 -16.89
N VAL A 151 -3.78 -4.18 -15.89
CA VAL A 151 -4.76 -5.26 -16.04
C VAL A 151 -6.16 -4.79 -15.62
N SER A 152 -7.21 -5.50 -16.01
CA SER A 152 -8.57 -5.26 -15.52
C SER A 152 -8.71 -5.59 -14.04
N ASP A 153 -9.77 -5.11 -13.38
CA ASP A 153 -10.02 -5.46 -11.98
C ASP A 153 -10.21 -6.97 -11.81
N GLN A 154 -10.96 -7.62 -12.71
CA GLN A 154 -11.13 -9.08 -12.66
C GLN A 154 -9.78 -9.80 -12.73
N GLU A 155 -8.96 -9.46 -13.72
CA GLU A 155 -7.64 -10.07 -13.88
C GLU A 155 -6.70 -9.79 -12.69
N LYS A 156 -6.79 -8.60 -12.09
CA LYS A 156 -6.05 -8.25 -10.87
C LYS A 156 -6.39 -9.22 -9.73
N PHE A 157 -7.67 -9.48 -9.50
CA PHE A 157 -8.12 -10.38 -8.44
C PHE A 157 -7.78 -11.84 -8.75
N ASP A 158 -7.92 -12.27 -10.00
CA ASP A 158 -7.56 -13.63 -10.43
C ASP A 158 -6.06 -13.89 -10.23
N VAL A 159 -5.19 -12.98 -10.70
CA VAL A 159 -3.74 -13.09 -10.50
C VAL A 159 -3.37 -12.98 -9.02
N MET A 160 -4.03 -12.11 -8.26
CA MET A 160 -3.73 -11.95 -6.83
C MET A 160 -4.09 -13.21 -6.04
N SER A 161 -5.22 -13.83 -6.35
CA SER A 161 -5.73 -15.00 -5.63
C SER A 161 -4.87 -16.26 -5.76
N GLY A 162 -4.12 -16.40 -6.86
CA GLY A 162 -3.18 -17.49 -7.07
C GLY A 162 -1.77 -17.24 -6.54
N ALA A 163 -1.48 -16.03 -6.03
CA ALA A 163 -0.16 -15.69 -5.52
C ALA A 163 0.11 -16.35 -4.17
N LYS A 164 1.38 -16.68 -3.90
CA LYS A 164 1.79 -17.09 -2.55
C LYS A 164 1.56 -16.00 -1.53
N PHE A 165 1.87 -14.75 -1.90
CA PHE A 165 1.64 -13.57 -1.09
C PHE A 165 1.68 -12.29 -1.94
N LEU A 166 1.06 -11.23 -1.42
CA LEU A 166 1.23 -9.88 -1.95
C LEU A 166 2.46 -9.22 -1.32
N ILE A 167 3.33 -8.62 -2.15
CA ILE A 167 4.42 -7.77 -1.68
C ILE A 167 4.06 -6.29 -1.80
N MET A 168 4.13 -5.53 -0.69
CA MET A 168 3.86 -4.09 -0.69
C MET A 168 5.07 -3.31 -0.13
N PRO A 169 5.97 -2.84 -1.01
CA PRO A 169 7.21 -2.18 -0.60
C PRO A 169 7.05 -0.70 -0.28
N SER A 170 5.84 -0.14 -0.41
CA SER A 170 5.59 1.30 -0.25
C SER A 170 6.01 1.81 1.13
N PRO A 171 6.85 2.86 1.22
CA PRO A 171 7.20 3.48 2.50
C PRO A 171 6.09 4.37 3.07
N PHE A 172 5.12 4.78 2.24
CA PHE A 172 4.06 5.71 2.60
C PHE A 172 2.70 5.23 2.09
N GLU A 173 1.79 4.91 3.01
CA GLU A 173 0.39 4.57 2.73
C GLU A 173 -0.50 5.14 3.84
N SER A 174 -1.70 5.59 3.47
CA SER A 174 -2.74 5.99 4.42
C SER A 174 -3.74 4.88 4.69
N LEU A 175 -3.91 3.95 3.75
CA LEU A 175 -4.78 2.77 3.87
C LEU A 175 -4.21 1.55 3.16
N SER A 176 -3.79 1.70 1.88
CA SER A 176 -3.40 0.60 0.97
C SER A 176 -4.55 -0.37 0.68
N ILE A 177 -5.44 0.03 -0.21
CA ILE A 177 -6.61 -0.80 -0.62
C ILE A 177 -6.15 -2.18 -1.12
N VAL A 178 -5.07 -2.25 -1.88
CA VAL A 178 -4.56 -3.51 -2.43
C VAL A 178 -4.13 -4.53 -1.37
N VAL A 179 -3.65 -4.06 -0.22
CA VAL A 179 -3.35 -4.94 0.93
C VAL A 179 -4.64 -5.50 1.52
N LEU A 180 -5.69 -4.69 1.61
CA LEU A 180 -7.01 -5.15 2.07
C LEU A 180 -7.65 -6.11 1.05
N GLU A 181 -7.50 -5.86 -0.24
CA GLU A 181 -7.92 -6.75 -1.32
C GLU A 181 -7.27 -8.14 -1.17
N ALA A 182 -5.94 -8.19 -1.01
CA ALA A 182 -5.22 -9.46 -0.80
C ALA A 182 -5.71 -10.20 0.45
N MET A 183 -5.85 -9.50 1.57
CA MET A 183 -6.34 -10.08 2.82
C MET A 183 -7.78 -10.61 2.68
N THR A 184 -8.65 -9.93 1.91
CA THR A 184 -10.02 -10.40 1.63
C THR A 184 -10.01 -11.68 0.82
N LEU A 185 -9.02 -11.87 -0.07
CA LEU A 185 -8.80 -13.10 -0.81
C LEU A 185 -8.11 -14.22 0.00
N SER A 186 -7.83 -13.98 1.28
CA SER A 186 -7.02 -14.87 2.12
C SER A 186 -5.58 -15.06 1.61
N VAL A 187 -5.08 -14.10 0.81
CA VAL A 187 -3.69 -14.05 0.35
C VAL A 187 -2.87 -13.30 1.41
N PRO A 188 -1.86 -13.93 2.00
CA PRO A 188 -1.02 -13.28 2.99
C PRO A 188 -0.21 -12.14 2.36
N VAL A 189 0.27 -11.21 3.19
CA VAL A 189 0.99 -10.05 2.70
C VAL A 189 2.38 -9.93 3.33
N VAL A 190 3.35 -9.46 2.56
CA VAL A 190 4.68 -9.04 3.05
C VAL A 190 4.83 -7.56 2.76
N VAL A 191 5.03 -6.74 3.79
CA VAL A 191 4.93 -5.29 3.64
C VAL A 191 6.15 -4.55 4.17
N ASN A 192 6.35 -3.32 3.70
CA ASN A 192 7.39 -2.44 4.23
C ASN A 192 7.03 -2.00 5.67
N GLY A 193 7.80 -2.48 6.65
CA GLY A 193 7.61 -2.19 8.07
C GLY A 193 8.00 -0.75 8.48
N ARG A 194 8.54 0.06 7.56
CA ARG A 194 8.74 1.50 7.77
C ARG A 194 7.45 2.30 7.63
N CYS A 195 6.43 1.72 6.99
CA CYS A 195 5.08 2.26 6.92
C CYS A 195 4.24 1.74 8.08
N ASP A 196 3.93 2.60 9.06
CA ASP A 196 3.16 2.21 10.24
C ASP A 196 1.78 1.64 9.90
N VAL A 197 1.12 2.16 8.86
CA VAL A 197 -0.20 1.69 8.39
C VAL A 197 -0.10 0.24 7.90
N LEU A 198 0.87 -0.06 7.02
CA LEU A 198 1.06 -1.41 6.48
C LEU A 198 1.42 -2.41 7.59
N LYS A 199 2.37 -2.03 8.45
CA LYS A 199 2.72 -2.82 9.64
C LYS A 199 1.50 -3.03 10.54
N GLY A 200 0.69 -1.98 10.76
CA GLY A 200 -0.53 -2.03 11.56
C GLY A 200 -1.55 -3.03 11.00
N HIS A 201 -1.72 -3.11 9.69
CA HIS A 201 -2.57 -4.13 9.06
C HIS A 201 -2.08 -5.54 9.39
N CYS A 202 -0.80 -5.84 9.21
CA CYS A 202 -0.24 -7.16 9.53
C CYS A 202 -0.44 -7.54 10.99
N VAL A 203 -0.13 -6.62 11.92
CA VAL A 203 -0.23 -6.87 13.36
C VAL A 203 -1.68 -7.12 13.82
N ARG A 204 -2.64 -6.33 13.30
CA ARG A 204 -4.05 -6.47 13.70
C ARG A 204 -4.74 -7.71 13.12
N SER A 205 -4.41 -8.04 11.87
CA SER A 205 -5.05 -9.17 11.17
C SER A 205 -4.36 -10.50 11.39
N ASN A 206 -3.09 -10.49 11.83
CA ASN A 206 -2.19 -11.63 11.77
C ASN A 206 -2.11 -12.26 10.35
N GLY A 207 -2.39 -11.45 9.31
CA GLY A 207 -2.50 -11.88 7.91
C GLY A 207 -1.24 -11.59 7.08
N GLY A 208 -0.10 -11.30 7.71
CA GLY A 208 1.13 -11.03 6.96
C GLY A 208 2.32 -10.68 7.83
N LEU A 209 3.45 -10.50 7.15
CA LEU A 209 4.74 -10.17 7.75
C LEU A 209 5.21 -8.78 7.28
N TYR A 210 6.18 -8.21 7.96
CA TYR A 210 6.76 -6.93 7.58
C TYR A 210 8.29 -6.97 7.70
N TYR A 211 8.95 -6.19 6.86
CA TYR A 211 10.41 -6.09 6.79
C TYR A 211 10.87 -4.62 6.76
N LYS A 212 12.08 -4.36 7.25
CA LYS A 212 12.75 -3.04 7.20
C LYS A 212 14.12 -3.09 6.53
N SER A 213 14.64 -4.30 6.32
CA SER A 213 15.95 -4.56 5.73
C SER A 213 15.87 -5.73 4.75
N TYR A 214 16.94 -5.90 3.96
CA TYR A 214 17.05 -7.06 3.06
C TYR A 214 16.96 -8.40 3.81
N TYR A 215 17.64 -8.56 4.92
CA TYR A 215 17.65 -9.83 5.67
C TYR A 215 16.28 -10.18 6.27
N GLU A 216 15.53 -9.17 6.69
CA GLU A 216 14.14 -9.38 7.12
C GLU A 216 13.23 -9.72 5.92
N PHE A 217 13.43 -9.05 4.76
CA PHE A 217 12.73 -9.38 3.52
C PHE A 217 12.99 -10.83 3.12
N GLU A 218 14.26 -11.26 3.07
CA GLU A 218 14.63 -12.64 2.77
C GLU A 218 13.99 -13.64 3.76
N GLY A 219 14.04 -13.34 5.06
CA GLY A 219 13.38 -14.15 6.08
C GLY A 219 11.86 -14.25 5.90
N CYS A 220 11.20 -13.15 5.54
CA CYS A 220 9.77 -13.15 5.23
C CYS A 220 9.46 -14.02 3.99
N VAL A 221 10.22 -13.83 2.91
CA VAL A 221 10.01 -14.60 1.65
C VAL A 221 10.25 -16.09 1.87
N ASN A 222 11.26 -16.48 2.63
CA ASN A 222 11.55 -17.89 2.92
C ASN A 222 10.50 -18.54 3.85
N TYR A 223 9.80 -17.74 4.65
CA TYR A 223 8.73 -18.23 5.52
C TYR A 223 7.41 -18.46 4.76
N MET A 224 7.11 -17.66 3.73
CA MET A 224 5.90 -17.75 2.89
C MET A 224 6.00 -18.86 1.84
#